data_7fade6f7d511fff509be6498aefe03c3
#
_entry.id   7fade6f7d511fff509be6498aefe03c3
#
_cell.length_a   1.000
_cell.length_b   1.000
_cell.length_c   1.000
_cell.angle_alpha   90.00
_cell.angle_beta   90.00
_cell.angle_gamma   90.00
#
_symmetry.space_group_name_H-M   'P 1'
#
loop_
_entity.id
_entity.type
_entity.pdbx_description
1 polymer ?
#
loop_
_entity_poly.entity_id
_entity_poly.type
_entity_poly.pdbx_seq_one_letter_code
_entity_poly.pdbx_strand_id
1 'polypeptide(L)'
;MKKSGAFFVCLLLTLLCCAPIARAQDTLRLKAITYNLRFGELASLEELAARIASEKPDMVALQEVDCHTRREGIPHQHGKDFATELGFRTGMFPLYGKTIAFAGGWYGIGLLTARQYLGVRKLMLPQASAQEESRALLLVTVEVGQDTVVFASTHLGLSEESRRMQTECILNELKRSRYPVLLGGDFNAEPDAAEIAAMTSGCDLLCGMQPTFPADAPDVKIDYLFGYPAGRWTLESTRIMPSGLSDHRAIVSVVALAR
;
A
#
# COMPACT_ATOMS: atom_id res chain seq x y z
N MET A 1 10.86 92.79 5.58
CA MET A 1 9.78 91.79 5.80
C MET A 1 10.23 90.51 5.11
N LYS A 2 10.78 89.53 5.87
CA LYS A 2 11.22 88.24 5.35
C LYS A 2 10.16 87.19 5.71
N LYS A 3 9.56 86.55 4.70
CA LYS A 3 8.65 85.43 4.88
C LYS A 3 9.47 84.10 4.93
N SER A 4 9.41 83.49 6.09
CA SER A 4 9.98 82.15 6.29
C SER A 4 8.98 81.08 5.82
N GLY A 5 9.34 80.29 4.83
CA GLY A 5 8.59 79.11 4.39
C GLY A 5 9.07 77.84 5.08
N ALA A 6 8.20 77.25 5.86
CA ALA A 6 8.49 75.96 6.49
C ALA A 6 8.21 74.82 5.50
N PHE A 7 9.23 74.02 5.21
CA PHE A 7 9.10 72.80 4.40
C PHE A 7 8.70 71.63 5.32
N PHE A 8 7.53 71.09 5.14
CA PHE A 8 7.06 69.86 5.81
C PHE A 8 7.55 68.66 5.00
N VAL A 9 8.49 67.91 5.52
CA VAL A 9 8.93 66.66 4.94
C VAL A 9 8.00 65.54 5.51
N CYS A 10 7.10 65.01 4.68
CA CYS A 10 6.28 63.85 5.02
C CYS A 10 7.12 62.56 4.82
N LEU A 11 7.54 61.96 5.92
CA LEU A 11 8.24 60.66 5.91
C LEU A 11 7.20 59.54 5.79
N LEU A 12 7.03 58.99 4.57
CA LEU A 12 6.19 57.77 4.36
C LEU A 12 7.00 56.55 4.85
N LEU A 13 6.66 56.05 6.03
CA LEU A 13 7.09 54.71 6.47
C LEU A 13 6.30 53.65 5.70
N THR A 14 6.92 53.03 4.70
CA THR A 14 6.43 51.79 4.09
C THR A 14 6.72 50.63 5.04
N LEU A 15 5.68 50.19 5.77
CA LEU A 15 5.70 48.86 6.46
C LEU A 15 5.76 47.76 5.39
N LEU A 16 6.90 47.19 5.13
CA LEU A 16 7.00 45.91 4.46
C LEU A 16 6.42 44.84 5.40
N CYS A 17 5.17 44.46 5.17
CA CYS A 17 4.56 43.26 5.74
C CYS A 17 5.31 42.05 5.13
N CYS A 18 6.31 41.52 5.80
CA CYS A 18 6.85 40.20 5.53
C CYS A 18 5.79 39.16 5.92
N ALA A 19 4.87 38.85 5.01
CA ALA A 19 4.05 37.67 5.13
C ALA A 19 5.02 36.45 5.16
N PRO A 20 4.88 35.52 6.11
CA PRO A 20 5.69 34.31 6.08
C PRO A 20 5.38 33.60 4.77
N ILE A 21 6.38 33.46 3.90
CA ILE A 21 6.29 32.56 2.74
C ILE A 21 6.09 31.18 3.35
N ALA A 22 4.84 30.68 3.33
CA ALA A 22 4.57 29.29 3.66
C ALA A 22 5.39 28.45 2.70
N ARG A 23 6.51 27.92 3.21
CA ARG A 23 7.36 27.00 2.46
C ARG A 23 6.45 25.84 2.16
N ALA A 24 6.10 25.63 0.88
CA ALA A 24 5.40 24.43 0.46
C ALA A 24 6.16 23.24 1.04
N GLN A 25 5.52 22.51 1.94
CA GLN A 25 6.15 21.38 2.58
C GLN A 25 6.49 20.42 1.44
N ASP A 26 7.80 20.19 1.25
CA ASP A 26 8.26 19.33 0.15
C ASP A 26 7.80 17.91 0.46
N THR A 27 6.77 17.45 -0.27
CA THR A 27 6.10 16.17 -0.05
C THR A 27 6.40 15.22 -1.18
N LEU A 28 6.67 13.97 -0.84
CA LEU A 28 6.77 12.90 -1.81
C LEU A 28 5.38 12.30 -2.05
N ARG A 29 4.88 12.40 -3.28
CA ARG A 29 3.60 11.80 -3.69
C ARG A 29 3.80 10.43 -4.29
N LEU A 30 2.96 9.47 -3.86
CA LEU A 30 2.97 8.10 -4.35
C LEU A 30 1.55 7.64 -4.63
N LYS A 31 1.38 6.83 -5.67
CA LYS A 31 0.14 6.11 -5.94
C LYS A 31 0.31 4.64 -5.58
N ALA A 32 -0.49 4.14 -4.65
CA ALA A 32 -0.47 2.76 -4.20
C ALA A 32 -1.77 2.03 -4.52
N ILE A 33 -1.64 0.74 -4.79
CA ILE A 33 -2.76 -0.20 -4.94
C ILE A 33 -2.57 -1.33 -3.94
N THR A 34 -3.65 -1.82 -3.33
CA THR A 34 -3.72 -3.15 -2.73
C THR A 34 -4.82 -3.96 -3.41
N TYR A 35 -4.51 -5.20 -3.76
CA TYR A 35 -5.42 -6.03 -4.54
C TYR A 35 -5.23 -7.53 -4.25
N ASN A 36 -6.23 -8.15 -3.63
CA ASN A 36 -6.33 -9.60 -3.56
C ASN A 36 -6.80 -10.12 -4.94
N LEU A 37 -5.99 -10.99 -5.56
CA LEU A 37 -6.19 -11.46 -6.95
C LEU A 37 -7.09 -12.69 -7.05
N ARG A 38 -7.44 -13.31 -5.91
CA ARG A 38 -8.10 -14.63 -5.90
C ARG A 38 -7.43 -15.60 -6.89
N PHE A 39 -6.10 -15.70 -6.80
CA PHE A 39 -5.26 -16.56 -7.66
C PHE A 39 -5.65 -16.52 -9.15
N GLY A 40 -6.20 -15.40 -9.63
CA GLY A 40 -6.61 -15.24 -11.03
C GLY A 40 -7.78 -16.14 -11.47
N GLU A 41 -8.64 -16.56 -10.56
CA GLU A 41 -9.79 -17.41 -10.89
C GLU A 41 -10.75 -16.76 -11.87
N LEU A 42 -11.04 -15.47 -11.67
CA LEU A 42 -12.07 -14.74 -12.40
C LEU A 42 -11.54 -13.98 -13.62
N ALA A 43 -10.21 -13.88 -13.79
CA ALA A 43 -9.62 -13.10 -14.88
C ALA A 43 -8.25 -13.64 -15.28
N SER A 44 -7.87 -13.37 -16.53
CA SER A 44 -6.52 -13.61 -17.01
C SER A 44 -5.52 -12.64 -16.38
N LEU A 45 -4.22 -13.01 -16.37
CA LEU A 45 -3.15 -12.09 -15.95
C LEU A 45 -3.02 -10.88 -16.87
N GLU A 46 -3.41 -11.01 -18.13
CA GLU A 46 -3.52 -9.91 -19.11
C GLU A 46 -4.50 -8.84 -18.67
N GLU A 47 -5.71 -9.25 -18.28
CA GLU A 47 -6.78 -8.34 -17.83
C GLU A 47 -6.41 -7.66 -16.50
N LEU A 48 -5.89 -8.45 -15.55
CA LEU A 48 -5.38 -7.94 -14.28
C LEU A 48 -4.26 -6.92 -14.50
N ALA A 49 -3.27 -7.24 -15.34
CA ALA A 49 -2.16 -6.34 -15.65
C ALA A 49 -2.63 -5.07 -16.36
N ALA A 50 -3.53 -5.18 -17.35
CA ALA A 50 -4.08 -4.01 -18.04
C ALA A 50 -4.80 -3.08 -17.07
N ARG A 51 -5.56 -3.64 -16.12
CA ARG A 51 -6.26 -2.88 -15.10
C ARG A 51 -5.27 -2.17 -14.17
N ILE A 52 -4.25 -2.85 -13.68
CA ILE A 52 -3.19 -2.28 -12.83
C ILE A 52 -2.43 -1.18 -13.59
N ALA A 53 -1.98 -1.46 -14.81
CA ALA A 53 -1.19 -0.53 -15.62
C ALA A 53 -1.96 0.76 -15.94
N SER A 54 -3.27 0.69 -16.15
CA SER A 54 -4.11 1.86 -16.41
C SER A 54 -4.07 2.89 -15.28
N GLU A 55 -3.77 2.46 -14.06
CA GLU A 55 -3.65 3.33 -12.89
C GLU A 55 -2.28 4.02 -12.78
N LYS A 56 -1.26 3.49 -13.42
CA LYS A 56 0.14 3.96 -13.32
C LYS A 56 0.60 4.08 -11.84
N PRO A 57 0.51 3.00 -11.05
CA PRO A 57 0.89 3.03 -9.64
C PRO A 57 2.41 3.04 -9.47
N ASP A 58 2.87 3.58 -8.33
CA ASP A 58 4.27 3.42 -7.87
C ASP A 58 4.46 2.07 -7.16
N MET A 59 3.40 1.56 -6.52
CA MET A 59 3.38 0.32 -5.76
C MET A 59 2.06 -0.44 -5.94
N VAL A 60 2.14 -1.77 -6.02
CA VAL A 60 0.97 -2.66 -5.93
C VAL A 60 1.25 -3.76 -4.92
N ALA A 61 0.52 -3.80 -3.82
CA ALA A 61 0.50 -4.93 -2.89
C ALA A 61 -0.50 -5.97 -3.39
N LEU A 62 -0.05 -7.21 -3.56
CA LEU A 62 -0.83 -8.31 -4.12
C LEU A 62 -1.01 -9.42 -3.09
N GLN A 63 -2.21 -9.93 -2.98
CA GLN A 63 -2.55 -11.09 -2.17
C GLN A 63 -3.08 -12.20 -3.06
N GLU A 64 -3.01 -13.43 -2.57
CA GLU A 64 -3.42 -14.64 -3.28
C GLU A 64 -2.71 -14.83 -4.63
N VAL A 65 -1.38 -14.78 -4.57
CA VAL A 65 -0.52 -14.87 -5.75
C VAL A 65 -0.01 -16.30 -5.91
N ASP A 66 -0.40 -16.96 -7.00
CA ASP A 66 0.10 -18.28 -7.39
C ASP A 66 1.43 -18.18 -8.14
N CYS A 67 2.27 -19.20 -7.96
CA CYS A 67 3.52 -19.38 -8.70
C CYS A 67 3.68 -20.85 -9.07
N HIS A 68 3.56 -21.16 -10.36
CA HIS A 68 3.65 -22.49 -10.97
C HIS A 68 2.64 -23.52 -10.44
N THR A 69 1.53 -23.10 -9.84
CA THR A 69 0.50 -24.02 -9.35
C THR A 69 -0.25 -24.70 -10.51
N ARG A 70 -0.90 -25.80 -10.19
CA ARG A 70 -1.87 -26.50 -11.04
C ARG A 70 -3.19 -26.62 -10.28
N ARG A 71 -3.70 -25.48 -9.87
CA ARG A 71 -4.94 -25.39 -9.09
C ARG A 71 -6.10 -26.02 -9.86
N GLU A 72 -6.83 -26.91 -9.22
CA GLU A 72 -8.03 -27.54 -9.80
C GLU A 72 -9.06 -26.47 -10.14
N GLY A 73 -9.80 -26.65 -11.24
CA GLY A 73 -10.83 -25.72 -11.70
C GLY A 73 -10.30 -24.49 -12.45
N ILE A 74 -8.98 -24.22 -12.46
CA ILE A 74 -8.40 -23.02 -13.06
C ILE A 74 -7.27 -23.36 -14.05
N PRO A 75 -7.54 -24.16 -15.09
CA PRO A 75 -6.50 -24.66 -16.00
C PRO A 75 -5.79 -23.54 -16.79
N HIS A 76 -6.45 -22.41 -17.01
CA HIS A 76 -5.88 -21.26 -17.72
C HIS A 76 -4.75 -20.55 -16.93
N GLN A 77 -4.59 -20.84 -15.65
CA GLN A 77 -3.52 -20.30 -14.80
C GLN A 77 -2.41 -21.33 -14.50
N HIS A 78 -2.54 -22.58 -14.95
CA HIS A 78 -1.57 -23.63 -14.64
C HIS A 78 -0.15 -23.27 -15.07
N GLY A 79 0.79 -23.43 -14.14
CA GLY A 79 2.23 -23.27 -14.38
C GLY A 79 2.71 -21.83 -14.51
N LYS A 80 1.84 -20.83 -14.40
CA LYS A 80 2.22 -19.42 -14.50
C LYS A 80 2.89 -18.91 -13.23
N ASP A 81 3.86 -18.01 -13.39
CA ASP A 81 4.42 -17.19 -12.34
C ASP A 81 3.72 -15.83 -12.37
N PHE A 82 2.74 -15.63 -11.50
CA PHE A 82 1.89 -14.45 -11.51
C PHE A 82 2.68 -13.16 -11.29
N ALA A 83 3.59 -13.17 -10.31
CA ALA A 83 4.35 -11.97 -10.01
C ALA A 83 5.21 -11.55 -11.21
N THR A 84 5.93 -12.48 -11.83
CA THR A 84 6.78 -12.23 -13.00
C THR A 84 5.95 -11.79 -14.21
N GLU A 85 4.85 -12.47 -14.50
CA GLU A 85 3.99 -12.11 -15.64
C GLU A 85 3.32 -10.74 -15.46
N LEU A 86 2.80 -10.44 -14.28
CA LEU A 86 2.22 -9.13 -13.98
C LEU A 86 3.28 -8.04 -14.06
N GLY A 87 4.48 -8.27 -13.52
CA GLY A 87 5.59 -7.32 -13.62
C GLY A 87 5.97 -7.01 -15.07
N PHE A 88 6.13 -8.05 -15.89
CA PHE A 88 6.43 -7.89 -17.32
C PHE A 88 5.35 -7.07 -18.06
N ARG A 89 4.08 -7.40 -17.86
CA ARG A 89 2.95 -6.77 -18.55
C ARG A 89 2.68 -5.33 -18.08
N THR A 90 3.00 -5.01 -16.83
CA THR A 90 2.83 -3.67 -16.27
C THR A 90 4.06 -2.79 -16.42
N GLY A 91 5.22 -3.36 -16.80
CA GLY A 91 6.51 -2.68 -16.82
C GLY A 91 7.04 -2.37 -15.42
N MET A 92 6.60 -3.10 -14.40
CA MET A 92 7.02 -2.93 -13.01
C MET A 92 7.95 -4.07 -12.56
N PHE A 93 8.78 -3.81 -11.56
CA PHE A 93 9.63 -4.83 -10.94
C PHE A 93 8.77 -5.75 -10.06
N PRO A 94 8.73 -7.07 -10.34
CA PRO A 94 7.96 -8.02 -9.57
C PRO A 94 8.75 -8.58 -8.39
N LEU A 95 8.07 -8.80 -7.27
CA LEU A 95 8.61 -9.48 -6.10
C LEU A 95 7.57 -10.45 -5.57
N TYR A 96 8.02 -11.64 -5.19
CA TYR A 96 7.17 -12.74 -4.74
C TYR A 96 7.52 -13.17 -3.32
N GLY A 97 6.53 -13.28 -2.47
CA GLY A 97 6.62 -13.75 -1.08
C GLY A 97 5.89 -15.07 -0.87
N LYS A 98 6.55 -16.20 -1.21
CA LYS A 98 6.01 -17.54 -0.95
C LYS A 98 5.63 -17.70 0.52
N THR A 99 4.41 -18.23 0.77
CA THR A 99 3.95 -18.62 2.12
C THR A 99 3.84 -20.14 2.25
N ILE A 100 3.17 -20.81 1.32
CA ILE A 100 2.96 -22.26 1.36
C ILE A 100 3.31 -22.93 0.03
N ALA A 101 3.55 -24.26 0.08
CA ALA A 101 3.48 -25.13 -1.10
C ALA A 101 2.00 -25.44 -1.37
N PHE A 102 1.57 -25.32 -2.62
CA PHE A 102 0.19 -25.57 -2.99
C PHE A 102 0.09 -26.08 -4.43
N ALA A 103 -0.73 -27.09 -4.68
CA ALA A 103 -1.09 -27.62 -6.00
C ALA A 103 0.12 -27.80 -6.97
N GLY A 104 1.24 -28.33 -6.48
CA GLY A 104 2.46 -28.57 -7.27
C GLY A 104 3.34 -27.37 -7.51
N GLY A 105 2.98 -26.21 -6.99
CA GLY A 105 3.73 -24.95 -7.02
C GLY A 105 3.73 -24.27 -5.65
N TRP A 106 3.58 -22.95 -5.66
CA TRP A 106 3.64 -22.11 -4.48
C TRP A 106 2.50 -21.09 -4.47
N TYR A 107 2.04 -20.74 -3.28
CA TYR A 107 1.06 -19.69 -3.06
C TYR A 107 1.59 -18.68 -2.04
N GLY A 108 1.18 -17.42 -2.16
CA GLY A 108 1.65 -16.39 -1.25
C GLY A 108 1.17 -14.99 -1.61
N ILE A 109 2.06 -14.04 -1.40
CA ILE A 109 1.83 -12.62 -1.65
C ILE A 109 2.81 -12.09 -2.68
N GLY A 110 2.47 -10.95 -3.30
CA GLY A 110 3.34 -10.28 -4.27
C GLY A 110 3.46 -8.79 -3.98
N LEU A 111 4.43 -8.17 -4.64
CA LEU A 111 4.55 -6.73 -4.70
C LEU A 111 5.10 -6.35 -6.07
N LEU A 112 4.47 -5.34 -6.70
CA LEU A 112 5.03 -4.70 -7.89
C LEU A 112 5.48 -3.29 -7.51
N THR A 113 6.64 -2.87 -8.01
CA THR A 113 7.12 -1.50 -7.85
C THR A 113 7.57 -0.91 -9.18
N ALA A 114 7.15 0.34 -9.45
CA ALA A 114 7.64 1.12 -10.60
C ALA A 114 9.05 1.65 -10.37
N ARG A 115 9.62 1.45 -9.18
CA ARG A 115 10.93 1.96 -8.76
C ARG A 115 11.94 0.83 -8.63
N GLN A 116 13.19 1.15 -8.95
CA GLN A 116 14.28 0.23 -8.66
C GLN A 116 14.39 0.01 -7.14
N TYR A 117 14.58 -1.23 -6.72
CA TYR A 117 14.67 -1.57 -5.30
C TYR A 117 16.12 -1.77 -4.84
N LEU A 118 16.39 -1.42 -3.58
CA LEU A 118 17.68 -1.58 -2.92
C LEU A 118 17.80 -2.91 -2.17
N GLY A 119 16.67 -3.44 -1.71
CA GLY A 119 16.64 -4.69 -0.96
C GLY A 119 15.23 -5.23 -0.76
N VAL A 120 15.18 -6.53 -0.52
CA VAL A 120 13.93 -7.28 -0.31
C VAL A 120 14.06 -8.11 0.95
N ARG A 121 13.02 -8.13 1.76
CA ARG A 121 12.94 -8.99 2.94
C ARG A 121 11.54 -9.58 3.07
N LYS A 122 11.47 -10.86 3.36
CA LYS A 122 10.24 -11.56 3.70
C LYS A 122 10.33 -12.04 5.14
N LEU A 123 9.29 -11.77 5.91
CA LEU A 123 9.11 -12.24 7.28
C LEU A 123 7.90 -13.16 7.32
N MET A 124 8.08 -14.41 7.75
CA MET A 124 6.93 -15.29 8.04
C MET A 124 6.25 -14.80 9.31
N LEU A 125 4.94 -14.67 9.25
CA LEU A 125 4.13 -14.21 10.37
C LEU A 125 3.76 -15.39 11.29
N PRO A 126 3.58 -15.14 12.60
CA PRO A 126 3.16 -16.17 13.54
C PRO A 126 1.74 -16.66 13.22
N GLN A 127 1.43 -17.85 13.66
CA GLN A 127 0.11 -18.46 13.58
C GLN A 127 -0.25 -19.12 14.90
N ALA A 128 -1.51 -19.06 15.30
CA ALA A 128 -2.00 -19.62 16.57
C ALA A 128 -2.01 -21.16 16.53
N SER A 129 -2.18 -21.73 15.34
CA SER A 129 -2.20 -23.17 15.10
C SER A 129 -1.39 -23.56 13.89
N ALA A 130 -0.69 -24.69 13.96
CA ALA A 130 0.08 -25.25 12.86
C ALA A 130 -0.80 -25.71 11.67
N GLN A 131 -2.11 -25.83 11.86
CA GLN A 131 -3.08 -26.18 10.82
C GLN A 131 -3.55 -24.98 10.02
N GLU A 132 -3.28 -23.77 10.48
CA GLU A 132 -3.62 -22.55 9.76
C GLU A 132 -2.66 -22.31 8.59
N GLU A 133 -3.13 -21.59 7.59
CA GLU A 133 -2.30 -21.21 6.46
C GLU A 133 -1.21 -20.22 6.90
N SER A 134 0.03 -20.52 6.56
CA SER A 134 1.16 -19.63 6.85
C SER A 134 1.06 -18.31 6.10
N ARG A 135 1.27 -17.21 6.79
CA ARG A 135 1.21 -15.83 6.27
C ARG A 135 2.58 -15.17 6.32
N ALA A 136 2.73 -14.10 5.56
CA ALA A 136 4.00 -13.36 5.49
C ALA A 136 3.79 -11.85 5.35
N LEU A 137 4.83 -11.12 5.72
CA LEU A 137 5.04 -9.71 5.38
C LEU A 137 6.20 -9.65 4.37
N LEU A 138 5.96 -9.08 3.19
CA LEU A 138 6.97 -8.81 2.17
C LEU A 138 7.32 -7.32 2.20
N LEU A 139 8.60 -6.99 2.37
CA LEU A 139 9.11 -5.62 2.47
C LEU A 139 10.13 -5.37 1.36
N VAL A 140 10.02 -4.25 0.70
CA VAL A 140 10.89 -3.85 -0.42
C VAL A 140 11.34 -2.41 -0.20
N THR A 141 12.63 -2.21 -0.04
CA THR A 141 13.23 -0.88 0.08
C THR A 141 13.45 -0.30 -1.30
N VAL A 142 12.90 0.87 -1.58
CA VAL A 142 12.97 1.55 -2.88
C VAL A 142 13.50 2.97 -2.75
N GLU A 143 14.15 3.46 -3.80
CA GLU A 143 14.50 4.87 -3.94
C GLU A 143 13.44 5.61 -4.76
N VAL A 144 12.98 6.75 -4.26
CA VAL A 144 12.04 7.62 -4.93
C VAL A 144 12.60 9.04 -4.96
N GLY A 145 13.29 9.38 -6.02
CA GLY A 145 14.03 10.63 -6.11
C GLY A 145 15.21 10.63 -5.12
N GLN A 146 15.16 11.50 -4.12
CA GLN A 146 16.17 11.59 -3.05
C GLN A 146 15.73 10.88 -1.76
N ASP A 147 14.52 10.33 -1.74
CA ASP A 147 13.96 9.65 -0.58
C ASP A 147 14.11 8.13 -0.69
N THR A 148 14.15 7.49 0.46
CA THR A 148 14.05 6.04 0.57
C THR A 148 12.78 5.68 1.32
N VAL A 149 11.98 4.78 0.75
CA VAL A 149 10.71 4.31 1.29
C VAL A 149 10.70 2.78 1.29
N VAL A 150 10.00 2.18 2.22
CA VAL A 150 9.72 0.74 2.18
C VAL A 150 8.30 0.52 1.69
N PHE A 151 8.15 -0.25 0.61
CA PHE A 151 6.86 -0.78 0.17
C PHE A 151 6.64 -2.15 0.79
N ALA A 152 5.43 -2.41 1.30
CA ALA A 152 5.13 -3.65 1.97
C ALA A 152 3.77 -4.24 1.54
N SER A 153 3.71 -5.59 1.51
CA SER A 153 2.50 -6.36 1.23
C SER A 153 2.30 -7.42 2.29
N THR A 154 1.06 -7.65 2.70
CA THR A 154 0.68 -8.73 3.63
C THR A 154 -0.69 -9.31 3.27
N HIS A 155 -0.97 -10.50 3.81
CA HIS A 155 -2.28 -11.13 3.84
C HIS A 155 -2.40 -11.85 5.17
N LEU A 156 -3.33 -11.42 6.05
CA LEU A 156 -3.45 -11.96 7.40
C LEU A 156 -4.29 -13.25 7.42
N GLY A 157 -4.21 -13.97 8.53
CA GLY A 157 -4.95 -15.20 8.76
C GLY A 157 -6.45 -14.98 8.97
N LEU A 158 -7.22 -16.07 8.92
CA LEU A 158 -8.67 -16.03 9.09
C LEU A 158 -9.08 -16.01 10.57
N SER A 159 -8.27 -16.57 11.48
CA SER A 159 -8.58 -16.56 12.91
C SER A 159 -8.18 -15.23 13.55
N GLU A 160 -9.01 -14.74 14.47
CA GLU A 160 -8.72 -13.51 15.23
C GLU A 160 -7.41 -13.63 16.02
N GLU A 161 -7.15 -14.78 16.64
CA GLU A 161 -5.93 -15.00 17.42
C GLU A 161 -4.68 -14.85 16.56
N SER A 162 -4.64 -15.50 15.39
CA SER A 162 -3.52 -15.35 14.45
C SER A 162 -3.40 -13.92 13.95
N ARG A 163 -4.49 -13.25 13.58
CA ARG A 163 -4.45 -11.86 13.13
C ARG A 163 -3.87 -10.92 14.18
N ARG A 164 -4.23 -11.09 15.44
CA ARG A 164 -3.66 -10.29 16.55
C ARG A 164 -2.16 -10.48 16.68
N MET A 165 -1.68 -11.74 16.69
CA MET A 165 -0.25 -12.06 16.73
C MET A 165 0.49 -11.51 15.51
N GLN A 166 -0.10 -11.63 14.32
CA GLN A 166 0.45 -11.16 13.06
C GLN A 166 0.55 -9.63 13.02
N THR A 167 -0.49 -8.93 13.46
CA THR A 167 -0.51 -7.47 13.54
C THR A 167 0.54 -6.94 14.50
N GLU A 168 0.68 -7.55 15.68
CA GLU A 168 1.75 -7.21 16.61
C GLU A 168 3.14 -7.42 16.00
N CYS A 169 3.34 -8.56 15.33
CA CYS A 169 4.58 -8.86 14.62
C CYS A 169 4.88 -7.80 13.53
N ILE A 170 3.89 -7.42 12.74
CA ILE A 170 4.01 -6.37 11.72
C ILE A 170 4.40 -5.05 12.38
N LEU A 171 3.67 -4.58 13.39
CA LEU A 171 3.97 -3.32 14.07
C LEU A 171 5.37 -3.30 14.68
N ASN A 172 5.83 -4.42 15.26
CA ASN A 172 7.17 -4.56 15.79
C ASN A 172 8.23 -4.50 14.68
N GLU A 173 7.92 -5.01 13.49
CA GLU A 173 8.80 -4.92 12.33
C GLU A 173 8.83 -3.49 11.76
N LEU A 174 7.68 -2.82 11.65
CA LEU A 174 7.61 -1.42 11.21
C LEU A 174 8.44 -0.49 12.11
N LYS A 175 8.41 -0.70 13.43
CA LYS A 175 9.24 0.06 14.41
C LYS A 175 10.75 -0.08 14.19
N ARG A 176 11.20 -1.16 13.53
CA ARG A 176 12.62 -1.38 13.19
C ARG A 176 13.03 -0.70 11.89
N SER A 177 12.07 -0.25 11.10
CA SER A 177 12.36 0.40 9.83
C SER A 177 13.01 1.77 10.06
N ARG A 178 14.11 2.01 9.32
CA ARG A 178 14.75 3.34 9.25
C ARG A 178 13.99 4.30 8.34
N TYR A 179 13.18 3.76 7.45
CA TYR A 179 12.51 4.49 6.39
C TYR A 179 11.00 4.45 6.60
N PRO A 180 10.27 5.45 6.12
CA PRO A 180 8.81 5.41 6.08
C PRO A 180 8.33 4.17 5.32
N VAL A 181 7.24 3.57 5.79
CA VAL A 181 6.68 2.36 5.18
C VAL A 181 5.28 2.64 4.64
N LEU A 182 5.01 2.18 3.42
CA LEU A 182 3.69 2.14 2.81
C LEU A 182 3.28 0.67 2.69
N LEU A 183 2.30 0.25 3.48
CA LEU A 183 1.84 -1.13 3.60
C LEU A 183 0.45 -1.27 3.00
N GLY A 184 0.29 -2.23 2.08
CA GLY A 184 -1.00 -2.68 1.58
C GLY A 184 -1.28 -4.13 1.95
N GLY A 185 -2.54 -4.49 2.13
CA GLY A 185 -2.88 -5.87 2.41
C GLY A 185 -4.37 -6.16 2.56
N ASP A 186 -4.67 -7.44 2.51
CA ASP A 186 -5.91 -8.03 3.00
C ASP A 186 -5.68 -8.42 4.48
N PHE A 187 -6.38 -7.75 5.37
CA PHE A 187 -6.22 -7.95 6.81
C PHE A 187 -7.22 -8.97 7.36
N ASN A 188 -8.19 -9.44 6.56
CA ASN A 188 -9.25 -10.33 7.00
C ASN A 188 -9.95 -9.86 8.29
N ALA A 189 -9.97 -8.56 8.53
CA ALA A 189 -10.47 -7.91 9.73
C ALA A 189 -11.28 -6.66 9.37
N GLU A 190 -12.44 -6.50 9.97
CA GLU A 190 -13.30 -5.34 9.78
C GLU A 190 -12.81 -4.12 10.57
N PRO A 191 -13.28 -2.90 10.26
CA PRO A 191 -12.74 -1.66 10.84
C PRO A 191 -12.81 -1.56 12.38
N ASP A 192 -13.76 -2.24 13.02
CA ASP A 192 -13.94 -2.29 14.47
C ASP A 192 -13.10 -3.36 15.16
N ALA A 193 -12.39 -4.20 14.39
CA ALA A 193 -11.52 -5.24 14.92
C ALA A 193 -10.31 -4.66 15.67
N ALA A 194 -9.87 -5.36 16.72
CA ALA A 194 -8.73 -4.95 17.53
C ALA A 194 -7.44 -4.82 16.73
N GLU A 195 -7.26 -5.63 15.69
CA GLU A 195 -6.13 -5.60 14.75
C GLU A 195 -6.06 -4.27 14.01
N ILE A 196 -7.19 -3.77 13.53
CA ILE A 196 -7.25 -2.50 12.80
C ILE A 196 -7.05 -1.32 13.76
N ALA A 197 -7.63 -1.39 14.97
CA ALA A 197 -7.38 -0.40 16.01
C ALA A 197 -5.88 -0.36 16.41
N ALA A 198 -5.21 -1.51 16.49
CA ALA A 198 -3.78 -1.58 16.75
C ALA A 198 -2.96 -0.96 15.61
N MET A 199 -3.30 -1.26 14.34
CA MET A 199 -2.62 -0.65 13.19
C MET A 199 -2.77 0.87 13.17
N THR A 200 -3.98 1.40 13.37
CA THR A 200 -4.25 2.84 13.35
C THR A 200 -3.64 3.60 14.52
N SER A 201 -3.26 2.91 15.62
CA SER A 201 -2.53 3.55 16.71
C SER A 201 -1.09 3.91 16.38
N GLY A 202 -0.47 3.24 15.40
CA GLY A 202 0.92 3.44 15.00
C GLY A 202 1.11 3.88 13.55
N CYS A 203 0.05 3.82 12.74
CA CYS A 203 0.08 4.12 11.31
C CYS A 203 -1.04 5.07 10.91
N ASP A 204 -0.80 5.86 9.88
CA ASP A 204 -1.86 6.63 9.22
C ASP A 204 -2.68 5.69 8.33
N LEU A 205 -4.01 5.75 8.41
CA LEU A 205 -4.90 5.05 7.49
C LEU A 205 -4.94 5.77 6.14
N LEU A 206 -4.55 5.09 5.10
CA LEU A 206 -4.35 5.67 3.76
C LEU A 206 -5.36 5.15 2.72
N CYS A 207 -6.54 4.78 3.18
CA CYS A 207 -7.66 4.38 2.32
C CYS A 207 -8.99 4.80 2.92
N GLY A 208 -10.04 4.81 2.08
CA GLY A 208 -11.42 5.00 2.54
C GLY A 208 -11.99 3.77 3.25
N MET A 209 -13.17 3.95 3.83
CA MET A 209 -13.89 2.92 4.59
C MET A 209 -14.91 2.13 3.76
N GLN A 210 -14.91 2.33 2.43
CA GLN A 210 -15.82 1.60 1.56
C GLN A 210 -15.53 0.09 1.60
N PRO A 211 -16.56 -0.77 1.62
CA PRO A 211 -16.40 -2.22 1.54
C PRO A 211 -15.63 -2.64 0.27
N THR A 212 -14.87 -3.72 0.40
CA THR A 212 -14.03 -4.27 -0.67
C THR A 212 -14.38 -5.70 -1.05
N PHE A 213 -15.14 -6.39 -0.20
CA PHE A 213 -15.53 -7.79 -0.35
C PHE A 213 -17.01 -8.02 0.01
N PRO A 214 -17.73 -8.97 -0.62
CA PRO A 214 -17.37 -9.56 -1.91
C PRO A 214 -17.56 -8.53 -3.06
N ALA A 215 -16.81 -8.70 -4.15
CA ALA A 215 -16.71 -7.65 -5.18
C ALA A 215 -18.01 -7.34 -5.93
N ASP A 216 -18.93 -8.28 -6.05
CA ASP A 216 -20.23 -8.11 -6.73
C ASP A 216 -21.23 -7.30 -5.88
N ALA A 217 -21.27 -7.54 -4.55
CA ALA A 217 -22.14 -6.85 -3.61
C ALA A 217 -21.38 -6.53 -2.30
N PRO A 218 -20.44 -5.58 -2.31
CA PRO A 218 -19.52 -5.40 -1.17
C PRO A 218 -20.24 -4.85 0.05
N ASP A 219 -20.08 -5.58 1.15
CA ASP A 219 -20.62 -5.24 2.47
C ASP A 219 -19.55 -5.33 3.58
N VAL A 220 -18.36 -5.93 3.26
CA VAL A 220 -17.26 -6.13 4.21
C VAL A 220 -16.03 -5.33 3.79
N LYS A 221 -15.41 -4.63 4.74
CA LYS A 221 -14.15 -3.90 4.58
C LYS A 221 -13.02 -4.68 5.24
N ILE A 222 -12.12 -5.30 4.44
CA ILE A 222 -11.01 -6.11 4.93
C ILE A 222 -9.66 -5.78 4.28
N ASP A 223 -9.64 -5.02 3.20
CA ASP A 223 -8.42 -4.58 2.54
C ASP A 223 -8.06 -3.16 2.98
N TYR A 224 -6.77 -2.89 3.24
CA TYR A 224 -6.31 -1.60 3.75
C TYR A 224 -4.98 -1.16 3.14
N LEU A 225 -4.75 0.16 3.23
CA LEU A 225 -3.45 0.80 3.03
C LEU A 225 -3.10 1.59 4.29
N PHE A 226 -1.89 1.42 4.79
CA PHE A 226 -1.35 2.08 5.97
C PHE A 226 -0.01 2.73 5.69
N GLY A 227 0.26 3.87 6.33
CA GLY A 227 1.54 4.57 6.30
C GLY A 227 2.20 4.61 7.68
N TYR A 228 3.42 4.12 7.82
CA TYR A 228 4.19 4.18 9.06
C TYR A 228 5.38 5.14 8.91
N PRO A 229 5.75 5.92 9.93
CA PRO A 229 5.05 6.11 11.20
C PRO A 229 3.82 7.01 11.05
N ALA A 230 2.91 6.95 12.01
CA ALA A 230 1.75 7.84 12.07
C ALA A 230 2.18 9.32 12.12
N GLY A 231 1.35 10.17 11.50
CA GLY A 231 1.57 11.62 11.40
C GLY A 231 2.54 12.06 10.31
N ARG A 232 3.08 11.12 9.51
CA ARG A 232 3.95 11.45 8.37
C ARG A 232 3.28 11.29 7.01
N TRP A 233 2.22 10.52 6.95
CA TRP A 233 1.54 10.24 5.71
C TRP A 233 0.18 10.93 5.66
N THR A 234 -0.19 11.41 4.50
CA THR A 234 -1.50 12.03 4.25
C THR A 234 -2.17 11.35 3.08
N LEU A 235 -3.43 10.97 3.26
CA LEU A 235 -4.28 10.51 2.17
C LEU A 235 -4.76 11.71 1.36
N GLU A 236 -4.34 11.83 0.10
CA GLU A 236 -4.82 12.90 -0.80
C GLU A 236 -6.09 12.49 -1.54
N SER A 237 -6.16 11.26 -1.99
CA SER A 237 -7.37 10.70 -2.60
C SER A 237 -7.36 9.17 -2.51
N THR A 238 -8.56 8.60 -2.47
CA THR A 238 -8.75 7.15 -2.51
C THR A 238 -9.99 6.80 -3.30
N ARG A 239 -9.98 5.63 -3.92
CA ARG A 239 -11.14 5.06 -4.60
C ARG A 239 -11.03 3.55 -4.70
N ILE A 240 -12.17 2.93 -4.87
CA ILE A 240 -12.28 1.51 -5.16
C ILE A 240 -12.27 1.34 -6.69
N MET A 241 -11.46 0.41 -7.20
CA MET A 241 -11.53 0.06 -8.63
C MET A 241 -12.80 -0.73 -8.92
N PRO A 242 -13.49 -0.44 -10.04
CA PRO A 242 -14.55 -1.29 -10.52
C PRO A 242 -14.03 -2.73 -10.70
N SER A 243 -14.76 -3.70 -10.18
CA SER A 243 -14.35 -5.11 -10.15
C SER A 243 -15.05 -5.96 -11.23
N GLY A 244 -14.80 -7.23 -11.21
CA GLY A 244 -15.17 -8.29 -12.13
C GLY A 244 -13.95 -9.18 -12.42
N LEU A 245 -12.77 -8.81 -11.91
CA LEU A 245 -11.53 -9.53 -12.15
C LEU A 245 -11.05 -10.31 -10.90
N SER A 246 -11.67 -10.09 -9.75
CA SER A 246 -11.47 -10.79 -8.49
C SER A 246 -12.73 -10.70 -7.65
N ASP A 247 -12.85 -11.51 -6.59
CA ASP A 247 -13.90 -11.39 -5.58
C ASP A 247 -13.60 -10.27 -4.55
N HIS A 248 -12.43 -9.66 -4.62
CA HIS A 248 -12.11 -8.41 -3.93
C HIS A 248 -12.11 -7.22 -4.90
N ARG A 249 -12.43 -6.04 -4.38
CA ARG A 249 -12.24 -4.77 -5.08
C ARG A 249 -10.93 -4.15 -4.66
N ALA A 250 -10.07 -3.85 -5.63
CA ALA A 250 -8.81 -3.18 -5.35
C ALA A 250 -9.02 -1.75 -4.84
N ILE A 251 -8.17 -1.32 -3.92
CA ILE A 251 -8.09 0.06 -3.45
C ILE A 251 -6.96 0.78 -4.19
N VAL A 252 -7.24 1.97 -4.68
CA VAL A 252 -6.25 2.88 -5.25
C VAL A 252 -6.19 4.14 -4.41
N SER A 253 -5.03 4.47 -3.88
CA SER A 253 -4.83 5.69 -3.10
C SER A 253 -3.66 6.50 -3.64
N VAL A 254 -3.82 7.83 -3.64
CA VAL A 254 -2.74 8.80 -3.80
C VAL A 254 -2.41 9.31 -2.41
N VAL A 255 -1.17 9.19 -2.03
CA VAL A 255 -0.69 9.52 -0.69
C VAL A 255 0.51 10.46 -0.76
N ALA A 256 0.64 11.31 0.24
CA ALA A 256 1.77 12.23 0.40
C ALA A 256 2.55 11.88 1.66
N LEU A 257 3.87 11.78 1.54
CA LEU A 257 4.81 11.63 2.64
C LEU A 257 5.47 12.98 2.92
N ALA A 258 5.35 13.48 4.16
CA ALA A 258 6.05 14.67 4.62
C ALA A 258 7.56 14.37 4.75
N ARG A 259 8.39 15.23 4.17
CA ARG A 259 9.88 15.20 4.24
C ARG A 259 10.43 15.83 5.50
#